data_ec85995147c8ef293027e12b0e01481e
#
_entry.id   ec85995147c8ef293027e12b0e01481e
#
_cell.length_a   1.000
_cell.length_b   1.000
_cell.length_c   1.000
_cell.angle_alpha   90.00
_cell.angle_beta   90.00
_cell.angle_gamma   90.00
#
_symmetry.space_group_name_H-M   'P 1'
#
loop_
_entity.id
_entity.type
_entity.pdbx_description
1 polymer ?
#
loop_
_entity_poly.entity_id
_entity_poly.type
_entity_poly.pdbx_seq_one_letter_code
_entity_poly.pdbx_strand_id
1 'polypeptide(L)'
;MKLPFAKDRLLLLAFLLILLVFGVLIGRKYYIKTHPATPPAVGEGQELAGLRDVVLYFGDPQGAVLLAETREISGCQDGQTCIEQTVQALIDGPIGDLVPIFPAQTRLRSVFEQDGLATVDFSRELIGIHPGGSISELFTAYGLVNTLAENFPYIRQLRILVEGEAIASLKGHVDLRQPISADFRFTRQVKEDLPAEEMMDTVEEPMPLPEGEQP
;
A
#
# COMPACT_ATOMS: atom_id res chain seq x y z
N MET A 1 -23.76 -31.11 -71.03
CA MET A 1 -24.68 -31.46 -69.91
C MET A 1 -24.04 -31.07 -68.61
N LYS A 2 -24.41 -29.93 -68.02
CA LYS A 2 -23.84 -29.47 -66.74
C LYS A 2 -24.66 -30.10 -65.60
N LEU A 3 -24.03 -30.88 -64.75
CA LEU A 3 -24.67 -31.54 -63.63
C LEU A 3 -25.19 -30.50 -62.61
N PRO A 4 -26.50 -30.42 -62.34
CA PRO A 4 -27.08 -29.51 -61.34
C PRO A 4 -26.81 -29.98 -59.87
N PHE A 5 -26.22 -31.14 -59.68
CA PHE A 5 -26.03 -31.81 -58.40
C PHE A 5 -25.01 -31.15 -57.43
N ALA A 6 -24.16 -30.24 -57.93
CA ALA A 6 -23.13 -29.64 -57.07
C ALA A 6 -23.63 -28.48 -56.20
N LYS A 7 -24.60 -27.69 -56.69
CA LYS A 7 -25.17 -26.54 -55.99
C LYS A 7 -26.07 -26.97 -54.84
N ASP A 8 -26.88 -28.01 -55.04
CA ASP A 8 -27.80 -28.51 -54.00
C ASP A 8 -27.03 -29.16 -52.83
N ARG A 9 -25.91 -29.85 -53.11
CA ARG A 9 -25.04 -30.39 -52.07
C ARG A 9 -24.31 -29.29 -51.29
N LEU A 10 -23.89 -28.22 -51.98
CA LEU A 10 -23.24 -27.07 -51.34
C LEU A 10 -24.22 -26.34 -50.43
N LEU A 11 -25.45 -26.14 -50.88
CA LEU A 11 -26.53 -25.52 -50.08
C LEU A 11 -26.88 -26.38 -48.85
N LEU A 12 -26.94 -27.71 -49.03
CA LEU A 12 -27.21 -28.64 -47.92
C LEU A 12 -26.10 -28.66 -46.91
N LEU A 13 -24.83 -28.61 -47.33
CA LEU A 13 -23.66 -28.48 -46.43
C LEU A 13 -23.66 -27.16 -45.67
N ALA A 14 -23.97 -26.04 -46.35
CA ALA A 14 -24.07 -24.71 -45.74
C ALA A 14 -25.19 -24.69 -44.67
N PHE A 15 -26.35 -25.30 -44.98
CA PHE A 15 -27.46 -25.40 -44.05
C PHE A 15 -27.12 -26.24 -42.82
N LEU A 16 -26.45 -27.38 -43.00
CA LEU A 16 -25.96 -28.22 -41.88
C LEU A 16 -24.95 -27.49 -41.01
N LEU A 17 -24.04 -26.72 -41.61
CA LEU A 17 -23.07 -25.92 -40.88
C LEU A 17 -23.75 -24.83 -40.04
N ILE A 18 -24.75 -24.16 -40.58
CA ILE A 18 -25.55 -23.15 -39.84
C ILE A 18 -26.29 -23.80 -38.67
N LEU A 19 -26.90 -24.99 -38.87
CA LEU A 19 -27.54 -25.73 -37.79
C LEU A 19 -26.57 -26.15 -36.69
N LEU A 20 -25.37 -26.56 -37.08
CA LEU A 20 -24.35 -26.95 -36.13
C LEU A 20 -23.86 -25.75 -35.28
N VAL A 21 -23.59 -24.62 -35.93
CA VAL A 21 -23.22 -23.39 -35.24
C VAL A 21 -24.34 -22.91 -34.30
N PHE A 22 -25.57 -22.95 -34.76
CA PHE A 22 -26.73 -22.56 -33.96
C PHE A 22 -26.94 -23.51 -32.78
N GLY A 23 -26.77 -24.82 -32.99
CA GLY A 23 -26.81 -25.85 -31.93
C GLY A 23 -25.73 -25.62 -30.85
N VAL A 24 -24.48 -25.30 -31.27
CA VAL A 24 -23.39 -24.99 -30.35
C VAL A 24 -23.67 -23.71 -29.56
N LEU A 25 -24.18 -22.65 -30.20
CA LEU A 25 -24.51 -21.40 -29.53
C LEU A 25 -25.65 -21.56 -28.52
N ILE A 26 -26.70 -22.28 -28.88
CA ILE A 26 -27.82 -22.58 -27.97
C ILE A 26 -27.32 -23.50 -26.82
N GLY A 27 -26.56 -24.54 -27.14
CA GLY A 27 -26.02 -25.46 -26.17
C GLY A 27 -25.14 -24.75 -25.16
N ARG A 28 -24.26 -23.83 -25.63
CA ARG A 28 -23.41 -23.01 -24.77
C ARG A 28 -24.23 -22.06 -23.88
N LYS A 29 -25.26 -21.43 -24.43
CA LYS A 29 -26.16 -20.56 -23.66
C LYS A 29 -26.96 -21.33 -22.60
N TYR A 30 -27.39 -22.55 -22.94
CA TYR A 30 -28.12 -23.44 -22.03
C TYR A 30 -27.20 -24.00 -20.95
N TYR A 31 -25.96 -24.39 -21.31
CA TYR A 31 -24.94 -24.87 -20.37
C TYR A 31 -24.56 -23.81 -19.35
N ILE A 32 -24.36 -22.55 -19.76
CA ILE A 32 -24.09 -21.41 -18.87
C ILE A 32 -25.27 -21.13 -17.94
N LYS A 33 -26.51 -21.33 -18.43
CA LYS A 33 -27.74 -21.08 -17.65
C LYS A 33 -28.06 -22.19 -16.64
N THR A 34 -27.68 -23.46 -16.94
CA THR A 34 -27.92 -24.62 -16.08
C THR A 34 -26.75 -24.89 -15.12
N HIS A 35 -25.58 -24.35 -15.41
CA HIS A 35 -24.42 -24.32 -14.55
C HIS A 35 -24.08 -22.85 -14.29
N PRO A 36 -24.87 -22.14 -13.48
CA PRO A 36 -24.42 -20.85 -12.99
C PRO A 36 -23.09 -21.13 -12.29
N ALA A 37 -22.02 -20.45 -12.74
CA ALA A 37 -20.81 -20.43 -11.96
C ALA A 37 -21.23 -20.08 -10.54
N THR A 38 -21.10 -21.01 -9.62
CA THR A 38 -21.32 -20.75 -8.19
C THR A 38 -20.48 -19.49 -7.93
N PRO A 39 -21.09 -18.37 -7.53
CA PRO A 39 -20.28 -17.24 -7.12
C PRO A 39 -19.36 -17.83 -6.06
N PRO A 40 -18.04 -17.53 -6.08
CA PRO A 40 -17.17 -17.99 -5.02
C PRO A 40 -17.90 -17.62 -3.73
N ALA A 41 -18.11 -18.62 -2.88
CA ALA A 41 -18.68 -18.39 -1.57
C ALA A 41 -17.79 -17.30 -0.96
N VAL A 42 -18.33 -16.10 -0.79
CA VAL A 42 -17.71 -15.04 -0.01
C VAL A 42 -17.73 -15.59 1.42
N GLY A 43 -16.71 -16.40 1.72
CA GLY A 43 -16.49 -16.87 3.08
C GLY A 43 -16.13 -15.64 3.89
N GLU A 44 -16.85 -15.42 4.98
CA GLU A 44 -16.53 -14.40 5.99
C GLU A 44 -15.06 -14.42 6.46
N GLY A 45 -14.26 -15.41 6.01
CA GLY A 45 -12.81 -15.51 6.25
C GLY A 45 -11.93 -14.89 5.15
N GLN A 46 -12.45 -14.50 3.97
CA GLN A 46 -11.65 -13.89 2.90
C GLN A 46 -11.59 -12.37 3.00
N GLU A 47 -12.55 -11.71 3.62
CA GLU A 47 -12.44 -10.27 3.93
C GLU A 47 -11.37 -9.97 4.99
N LEU A 48 -11.15 -10.89 5.94
CA LEU A 48 -10.10 -10.76 6.96
C LEU A 48 -8.69 -11.10 6.45
N ALA A 49 -8.57 -11.88 5.38
CA ALA A 49 -7.27 -12.33 4.84
C ALA A 49 -6.47 -11.24 4.12
N GLY A 50 -7.06 -10.06 3.91
CA GLY A 50 -6.40 -8.92 3.25
C GLY A 50 -6.20 -7.71 4.15
N LEU A 51 -6.58 -7.79 5.43
CA LEU A 51 -6.37 -6.72 6.40
C LEU A 51 -4.97 -6.81 7.00
N ARG A 52 -4.32 -5.65 7.16
CA ARG A 52 -3.00 -5.55 7.78
C ARG A 52 -2.83 -4.21 8.47
N ASP A 53 -2.30 -4.24 9.69
CA ASP A 53 -1.82 -3.04 10.35
C ASP A 53 -0.51 -2.59 9.73
N VAL A 54 -0.43 -1.31 9.38
CA VAL A 54 0.76 -0.67 8.84
C VAL A 54 1.08 0.59 9.61
N VAL A 55 2.37 0.88 9.72
CA VAL A 55 2.88 2.13 10.31
C VAL A 55 3.18 3.09 9.17
N LEU A 56 2.53 4.24 9.18
CA LEU A 56 2.69 5.31 8.20
C LEU A 56 3.37 6.52 8.85
N TYR A 57 4.35 7.11 8.19
CA TYR A 57 5.07 8.27 8.71
C TYR A 57 4.60 9.56 8.04
N PHE A 58 4.06 10.47 8.84
CA PHE A 58 3.59 11.79 8.42
C PHE A 58 4.34 12.90 9.15
N GLY A 59 4.26 14.13 8.66
CA GLY A 59 4.95 15.27 9.28
C GLY A 59 4.32 15.68 10.62
N ASP A 60 5.14 16.06 11.58
CA ASP A 60 4.70 16.75 12.79
C ASP A 60 4.29 18.18 12.46
N PRO A 61 3.08 18.63 12.79
CA PRO A 61 2.65 20.02 12.54
C PRO A 61 3.43 21.05 13.38
N GLN A 62 4.09 20.63 14.45
CA GLN A 62 4.83 21.50 15.37
C GLN A 62 6.35 21.41 15.23
N GLY A 63 6.87 20.50 14.43
CA GLY A 63 8.28 20.21 14.35
C GLY A 63 8.77 19.74 12.98
N ALA A 64 10.07 19.55 12.87
CA ALA A 64 10.74 19.05 11.67
C ALA A 64 11.03 17.55 11.78
N VAL A 65 10.08 16.77 12.27
CA VAL A 65 10.19 15.32 12.46
C VAL A 65 8.97 14.61 11.88
N LEU A 66 9.13 13.33 11.61
CA LEU A 66 8.06 12.43 11.19
C LEU A 66 7.46 11.74 12.42
N LEU A 67 6.16 11.63 12.46
CA LEU A 67 5.41 10.91 13.48
C LEU A 67 4.74 9.68 12.86
N ALA A 68 4.73 8.59 13.61
CA ALA A 68 4.09 7.34 13.19
C ALA A 68 2.57 7.40 13.43
N GLU A 69 1.80 6.92 12.46
CA GLU A 69 0.37 6.64 12.57
C GLU A 69 0.16 5.18 12.21
N THR A 70 -0.42 4.39 13.12
CA THR A 70 -0.81 3.01 12.81
C THR A 70 -2.19 2.98 12.20
N ARG A 71 -2.35 2.25 11.09
CA ARG A 71 -3.60 2.15 10.34
C ARG A 71 -3.80 0.74 9.84
N GLU A 72 -5.02 0.23 9.95
CA GLU A 72 -5.43 -0.98 9.24
C GLU A 72 -5.71 -0.65 7.78
N ILE A 73 -5.08 -1.38 6.87
CA ILE A 73 -5.32 -1.30 5.41
C ILE A 73 -5.88 -2.62 4.90
N SER A 74 -6.62 -2.55 3.80
CA SER A 74 -7.18 -3.71 3.10
C SER A 74 -6.46 -3.96 1.78
N GLY A 75 -6.67 -5.15 1.18
CA GLY A 75 -6.11 -5.47 -0.14
C GLY A 75 -4.71 -6.07 -0.11
N CYS A 76 -4.16 -6.36 1.06
CA CYS A 76 -2.87 -7.04 1.24
C CYS A 76 -2.98 -8.54 0.93
N GLN A 77 -3.17 -8.92 -0.34
CA GLN A 77 -3.29 -10.32 -0.75
C GLN A 77 -1.92 -11.00 -0.89
N ASP A 78 -0.91 -10.24 -1.25
CA ASP A 78 0.49 -10.65 -1.36
C ASP A 78 1.43 -9.50 -1.02
N GLY A 79 2.74 -9.73 -1.04
CA GLY A 79 3.73 -8.70 -0.69
C GLY A 79 3.68 -7.48 -1.60
N GLN A 80 3.49 -7.68 -2.90
CA GLN A 80 3.46 -6.60 -3.89
C GLN A 80 2.22 -5.71 -3.71
N THR A 81 1.03 -6.32 -3.64
CA THR A 81 -0.22 -5.59 -3.42
C THR A 81 -0.22 -4.87 -2.07
N CYS A 82 0.41 -5.46 -1.04
CA CYS A 82 0.52 -4.83 0.26
C CYS A 82 1.42 -3.59 0.24
N ILE A 83 2.53 -3.60 -0.50
CA ILE A 83 3.37 -2.41 -0.70
C ILE A 83 2.56 -1.32 -1.41
N GLU A 84 1.82 -1.66 -2.46
CA GLU A 84 0.97 -0.72 -3.21
C GLU A 84 -0.08 -0.07 -2.31
N GLN A 85 -0.81 -0.87 -1.51
CA GLN A 85 -1.81 -0.36 -0.59
C GLN A 85 -1.20 0.51 0.52
N THR A 86 -0.01 0.16 1.00
CA THR A 86 0.71 0.97 2.00
C THR A 86 1.11 2.33 1.41
N VAL A 87 1.65 2.36 0.19
CA VAL A 87 1.98 3.63 -0.49
C VAL A 87 0.71 4.44 -0.79
N GLN A 88 -0.38 3.78 -1.19
CA GLN A 88 -1.66 4.46 -1.43
C GLN A 88 -2.20 5.09 -0.14
N ALA A 89 -2.19 4.37 0.99
CA ALA A 89 -2.60 4.90 2.28
C ALA A 89 -1.78 6.12 2.72
N LEU A 90 -0.48 6.14 2.36
CA LEU A 90 0.40 7.27 2.63
C LEU A 90 0.06 8.48 1.74
N ILE A 91 -0.32 8.27 0.47
CA ILE A 91 -0.79 9.31 -0.45
C ILE A 91 -2.13 9.88 0.00
N ASP A 92 -3.04 9.04 0.48
CA ASP A 92 -4.35 9.44 0.98
C ASP A 92 -4.25 10.40 2.19
N GLY A 93 -3.09 10.41 2.85
CA GLY A 93 -2.79 11.31 3.95
C GLY A 93 -3.18 10.76 5.33
N PRO A 94 -2.87 11.51 6.41
CA PRO A 94 -3.16 11.10 7.78
C PRO A 94 -4.66 11.16 8.09
N ILE A 95 -5.10 10.35 9.05
CA ILE A 95 -6.46 10.41 9.62
C ILE A 95 -6.55 11.52 10.67
N GLY A 96 -5.46 11.75 11.43
CA GLY A 96 -5.38 12.76 12.48
C GLY A 96 -4.84 14.12 12.00
N ASP A 97 -4.34 14.91 12.93
CA ASP A 97 -3.87 16.28 12.70
C ASP A 97 -2.41 16.35 12.19
N LEU A 98 -1.87 15.25 11.67
CA LEU A 98 -0.52 15.21 11.11
C LEU A 98 -0.46 15.89 9.74
N VAL A 99 0.75 16.25 9.30
CA VAL A 99 0.97 16.91 8.01
C VAL A 99 1.14 15.86 6.92
N PRO A 100 0.31 15.88 5.85
CA PRO A 100 0.50 15.01 4.71
C PRO A 100 1.89 15.21 4.09
N ILE A 101 2.53 14.11 3.69
CA ILE A 101 3.84 14.14 3.06
C ILE A 101 3.77 14.21 1.54
N PHE A 102 2.61 13.95 0.96
CA PHE A 102 2.35 14.04 -0.47
C PHE A 102 1.36 15.17 -0.78
N PRO A 103 1.53 15.86 -1.92
CA PRO A 103 0.48 16.74 -2.44
C PRO A 103 -0.79 15.96 -2.74
N ALA A 104 -1.96 16.53 -2.43
CA ALA A 104 -3.27 15.89 -2.52
C ALA A 104 -3.64 15.31 -3.91
N GLN A 105 -3.01 15.78 -4.98
CA GLN A 105 -3.28 15.31 -6.35
C GLN A 105 -2.25 14.30 -6.84
N THR A 106 -1.29 13.91 -6.00
CA THR A 106 -0.31 12.87 -6.32
C THR A 106 -1.02 11.54 -6.53
N ARG A 107 -0.66 10.83 -7.58
CA ARG A 107 -1.16 9.47 -7.87
C ARG A 107 -0.01 8.49 -7.95
N LEU A 108 -0.22 7.32 -7.37
CA LEU A 108 0.65 6.17 -7.58
C LEU A 108 0.44 5.64 -9.00
N ARG A 109 1.52 5.44 -9.75
CA ARG A 109 1.49 4.84 -11.08
C ARG A 109 1.90 3.38 -11.04
N SER A 110 2.98 3.10 -10.30
CA SER A 110 3.42 1.72 -10.07
C SER A 110 4.37 1.65 -8.88
N VAL A 111 4.44 0.47 -8.29
CA VAL A 111 5.47 0.09 -7.32
C VAL A 111 6.11 -1.20 -7.80
N PHE A 112 7.41 -1.31 -7.67
CA PHE A 112 8.15 -2.52 -7.95
C PHE A 112 9.25 -2.71 -6.92
N GLU A 113 9.34 -3.91 -6.34
CA GLU A 113 10.40 -4.27 -5.40
C GLU A 113 11.29 -5.35 -6.01
N GLN A 114 12.59 -5.15 -5.96
CA GLN A 114 13.58 -6.14 -6.36
C GLN A 114 14.84 -6.01 -5.50
N ASP A 115 15.29 -7.12 -4.93
CA ASP A 115 16.55 -7.22 -4.17
C ASP A 115 16.68 -6.22 -3.01
N GLY A 116 15.55 -5.83 -2.42
CA GLY A 116 15.48 -4.87 -1.33
C GLY A 116 15.44 -3.40 -1.77
N LEU A 117 15.31 -3.14 -3.06
CA LEU A 117 15.09 -1.82 -3.64
C LEU A 117 13.63 -1.68 -4.06
N ALA A 118 12.89 -0.81 -3.38
CA ALA A 118 11.59 -0.38 -3.84
C ALA A 118 11.75 0.75 -4.86
N THR A 119 11.14 0.61 -6.02
CA THR A 119 11.03 1.66 -7.04
C THR A 119 9.57 2.07 -7.13
N VAL A 120 9.29 3.33 -6.81
CA VAL A 120 7.92 3.87 -6.77
C VAL A 120 7.79 4.99 -7.79
N ASP A 121 6.86 4.82 -8.73
CA ASP A 121 6.58 5.80 -9.78
C ASP A 121 5.30 6.58 -9.47
N PHE A 122 5.43 7.89 -9.51
CA PHE A 122 4.35 8.82 -9.23
C PHE A 122 3.98 9.65 -10.46
N SER A 123 2.79 10.21 -10.41
CA SER A 123 2.37 11.20 -11.39
C SER A 123 3.13 12.53 -11.20
N ARG A 124 3.16 13.35 -12.26
CA ARG A 124 3.89 14.63 -12.30
C ARG A 124 3.45 15.62 -11.23
N GLU A 125 2.25 15.44 -10.67
CA GLU A 125 1.72 16.29 -9.61
C GLU A 125 2.60 16.25 -8.36
N LEU A 126 3.31 15.13 -8.11
CA LEU A 126 4.29 15.06 -7.03
C LEU A 126 5.30 16.21 -7.08
N ILE A 127 5.83 16.53 -8.25
CA ILE A 127 6.76 17.69 -8.42
C ILE A 127 5.98 18.98 -8.67
N GLY A 128 4.96 18.94 -9.54
CA GLY A 128 4.27 20.10 -10.04
C GLY A 128 3.69 21.00 -8.95
N ILE A 129 3.04 20.38 -7.97
CA ILE A 129 2.36 21.10 -6.87
C ILE A 129 2.99 20.83 -5.49
N HIS A 130 4.18 20.22 -5.44
CA HIS A 130 4.92 20.07 -4.20
C HIS A 130 5.24 21.45 -3.61
N PRO A 131 4.98 21.68 -2.30
CA PRO A 131 5.19 22.98 -1.69
C PRO A 131 6.66 23.45 -1.71
N GLY A 132 7.60 22.49 -1.83
CA GLY A 132 9.03 22.77 -1.77
C GLY A 132 9.52 23.06 -0.35
N GLY A 133 10.83 23.36 -0.28
CA GLY A 133 11.52 23.59 1.01
C GLY A 133 12.10 22.30 1.60
N SER A 134 13.20 22.45 2.35
CA SER A 134 14.00 21.33 2.85
C SER A 134 13.19 20.35 3.70
N ILE A 135 12.35 20.86 4.60
CA ILE A 135 11.54 20.00 5.50
C ILE A 135 10.48 19.23 4.72
N SER A 136 9.77 19.89 3.79
CA SER A 136 8.73 19.25 3.01
C SER A 136 9.28 18.15 2.09
N GLU A 137 10.42 18.39 1.42
CA GLU A 137 11.08 17.37 0.59
C GLU A 137 11.62 16.21 1.44
N LEU A 138 12.17 16.51 2.62
CA LEU A 138 12.63 15.52 3.57
C LEU A 138 11.47 14.65 4.05
N PHE A 139 10.33 15.25 4.39
CA PHE A 139 9.14 14.50 4.80
C PHE A 139 8.65 13.56 3.69
N THR A 140 8.58 14.03 2.46
CA THR A 140 8.16 13.19 1.32
C THR A 140 9.13 12.03 1.10
N ALA A 141 10.43 12.29 1.06
CA ALA A 141 11.43 11.27 0.77
C ALA A 141 11.56 10.26 1.92
N TYR A 142 11.79 10.76 3.15
CA TYR A 142 12.02 9.89 4.30
C TYR A 142 10.75 9.34 4.93
N GLY A 143 9.62 10.03 4.82
CA GLY A 143 8.34 9.47 5.21
C GLY A 143 7.99 8.23 4.38
N LEU A 144 8.22 8.27 3.07
CA LEU A 144 7.98 7.13 2.20
C LEU A 144 8.96 5.98 2.49
N VAL A 145 10.29 6.23 2.51
CA VAL A 145 11.25 5.14 2.70
C VAL A 145 11.17 4.53 4.09
N ASN A 146 10.95 5.34 5.15
CA ASN A 146 10.79 4.84 6.52
C ASN A 146 9.50 4.01 6.66
N THR A 147 8.39 4.46 6.05
CA THR A 147 7.15 3.68 5.99
C THR A 147 7.38 2.31 5.36
N LEU A 148 8.06 2.28 4.20
CA LEU A 148 8.31 1.01 3.52
C LEU A 148 9.25 0.10 4.32
N ALA A 149 10.33 0.63 4.88
CA ALA A 149 11.30 -0.15 5.66
C ALA A 149 10.71 -0.68 6.98
N GLU A 150 9.83 0.08 7.63
CA GLU A 150 9.13 -0.34 8.86
C GLU A 150 8.20 -1.52 8.61
N ASN A 151 7.40 -1.44 7.55
CA ASN A 151 6.38 -2.44 7.26
C ASN A 151 6.94 -3.65 6.50
N PHE A 152 8.03 -3.47 5.75
CA PHE A 152 8.67 -4.48 4.90
C PHE A 152 10.17 -4.52 5.16
N PRO A 153 10.65 -5.23 6.19
CA PRO A 153 12.06 -5.19 6.62
C PRO A 153 13.08 -5.64 5.56
N TYR A 154 12.61 -6.30 4.49
CA TYR A 154 13.45 -6.65 3.35
C TYR A 154 13.70 -5.47 2.41
N ILE A 155 12.87 -4.40 2.45
CA ILE A 155 13.08 -3.16 1.69
C ILE A 155 14.09 -2.30 2.45
N ARG A 156 15.24 -2.07 1.82
CA ARG A 156 16.35 -1.31 2.40
C ARG A 156 16.59 0.03 1.74
N GLN A 157 16.13 0.15 0.50
CA GLN A 157 16.35 1.34 -0.33
C GLN A 157 15.09 1.68 -1.12
N LEU A 158 14.96 2.97 -1.42
CA LEU A 158 13.87 3.52 -2.23
C LEU A 158 14.45 4.31 -3.40
N ARG A 159 13.88 4.10 -4.59
CA ARG A 159 14.03 4.96 -5.75
C ARG A 159 12.69 5.58 -6.09
N ILE A 160 12.68 6.90 -6.25
CA ILE A 160 11.49 7.65 -6.65
C ILE A 160 11.59 7.97 -8.13
N LEU A 161 10.53 7.63 -8.87
CA LEU A 161 10.35 8.03 -10.27
C LEU A 161 9.15 8.98 -10.37
N VAL A 162 9.15 9.81 -11.40
CA VAL A 162 8.00 10.62 -11.79
C VAL A 162 7.78 10.47 -13.28
N GLU A 163 6.60 10.03 -13.69
CA GLU A 163 6.25 9.69 -15.07
C GLU A 163 7.20 8.66 -15.69
N GLY A 164 7.75 7.74 -14.87
CA GLY A 164 8.70 6.71 -15.29
C GLY A 164 10.16 7.17 -15.33
N GLU A 165 10.44 8.44 -15.05
CA GLU A 165 11.79 9.02 -15.13
C GLU A 165 12.38 9.22 -13.73
N ALA A 166 13.69 8.92 -13.60
CA ALA A 166 14.43 9.20 -12.37
C ALA A 166 14.60 10.72 -12.20
N ILE A 167 14.39 11.20 -10.99
CA ILE A 167 14.46 12.62 -10.66
C ILE A 167 15.71 12.94 -9.84
N ALA A 168 16.23 14.16 -9.99
CA ALA A 168 17.38 14.61 -9.21
C ALA A 168 16.96 15.07 -7.81
N SER A 169 15.78 15.66 -7.66
CA SER A 169 15.15 16.12 -6.42
C SER A 169 13.69 16.46 -6.69
N LEU A 170 12.89 16.72 -5.65
CA LEU A 170 11.53 17.23 -5.81
C LEU A 170 11.54 18.73 -6.14
N LYS A 171 12.25 19.55 -5.34
CA LYS A 171 12.38 21.02 -5.51
C LYS A 171 13.80 21.53 -5.21
N GLY A 172 14.80 20.64 -5.16
CA GLY A 172 16.21 21.02 -5.10
C GLY A 172 16.90 20.82 -3.75
N HIS A 173 16.24 20.31 -2.70
CA HIS A 173 16.82 20.20 -1.36
C HIS A 173 17.26 18.79 -0.98
N VAL A 174 16.59 17.74 -1.46
CA VAL A 174 16.95 16.34 -1.22
C VAL A 174 17.46 15.72 -2.50
N ASP A 175 18.66 15.15 -2.48
CA ASP A 175 19.25 14.44 -3.63
C ASP A 175 18.61 13.05 -3.80
N LEU A 176 17.90 12.85 -4.90
CA LEU A 176 17.19 11.63 -5.25
C LEU A 176 17.78 10.92 -6.49
N ARG A 177 18.96 11.35 -6.96
CA ARG A 177 19.65 10.72 -8.10
C ARG A 177 20.05 9.28 -7.82
N GLN A 178 20.34 8.97 -6.55
CA GLN A 178 20.63 7.63 -6.08
C GLN A 178 19.50 7.15 -5.17
N PRO A 179 19.29 5.84 -5.05
CA PRO A 179 18.36 5.29 -4.08
C PRO A 179 18.71 5.76 -2.66
N ILE A 180 17.69 6.13 -1.90
CA ILE A 180 17.83 6.54 -0.50
C ILE A 180 17.52 5.37 0.43
N SER A 181 18.21 5.32 1.55
CA SER A 181 17.95 4.35 2.63
C SER A 181 17.11 4.97 3.73
N ALA A 182 16.36 4.14 4.46
CA ALA A 182 15.60 4.58 5.62
C ALA A 182 16.52 5.25 6.66
N ASP A 183 16.03 6.33 7.25
CA ASP A 183 16.71 7.05 8.32
C ASP A 183 15.69 7.47 9.39
N PHE A 184 15.60 6.67 10.44
CA PHE A 184 14.67 6.89 11.55
C PHE A 184 15.10 8.01 12.51
N ARG A 185 16.26 8.65 12.31
CA ARG A 185 16.64 9.86 13.07
C ARG A 185 15.69 11.03 12.78
N PHE A 186 15.00 11.00 11.64
CA PHE A 186 13.95 11.97 11.31
C PHE A 186 12.59 11.62 11.90
N THR A 187 12.46 10.52 12.64
CA THR A 187 11.19 10.10 13.25
C THR A 187 11.20 10.31 14.75
N ARG A 188 10.01 10.57 15.29
CA ARG A 188 9.74 10.46 16.72
C ARG A 188 8.70 9.37 16.91
N GLN A 189 9.01 8.38 17.76
CA GLN A 189 7.97 7.48 18.23
C GLN A 189 7.06 8.28 19.16
N VAL A 190 5.77 8.31 18.87
CA VAL A 190 4.78 8.72 19.86
C VAL A 190 4.83 7.61 20.92
N LYS A 191 5.55 7.84 22.03
CA LYS A 191 5.32 7.06 23.23
C LYS A 191 3.84 7.31 23.55
N GLU A 192 3.06 6.29 23.49
CA GLU A 192 1.77 6.27 24.15
C GLU A 192 2.09 6.64 25.61
N ASP A 193 1.72 7.84 26.01
CA ASP A 193 1.82 8.28 27.40
C ASP A 193 0.86 7.35 28.17
N LEU A 194 1.41 6.26 28.69
CA LEU A 194 0.76 5.50 29.74
C LEU A 194 0.44 6.51 30.83
N PRO A 195 -0.84 6.62 31.27
CA PRO A 195 -1.21 7.57 32.29
C PRO A 195 -0.29 7.37 33.50
N ALA A 196 0.24 8.48 34.00
CA ALA A 196 1.21 8.53 35.12
C ALA A 196 0.65 8.00 36.47
N GLU A 197 -0.51 7.34 36.46
CA GLU A 197 -1.16 6.80 37.66
C GLU A 197 -0.63 5.44 38.10
N GLU A 198 0.12 4.69 37.28
CA GLU A 198 0.66 3.40 37.71
C GLU A 198 2.07 3.47 38.35
N MET A 199 2.69 4.65 38.42
CA MET A 199 4.02 4.81 39.07
C MET A 199 3.96 5.19 40.54
N MET A 200 2.77 5.29 41.13
CA MET A 200 2.65 5.78 42.52
C MET A 200 2.41 4.69 43.56
N ASP A 201 2.34 3.41 43.18
CA ASP A 201 2.03 2.32 44.13
C ASP A 201 3.24 1.46 44.55
N THR A 202 4.46 1.93 44.34
CA THR A 202 5.66 1.32 44.93
C THR A 202 6.46 2.32 45.73
N VAL A 203 5.79 3.04 46.64
CA VAL A 203 6.49 3.62 47.77
C VAL A 203 6.58 2.52 48.83
N GLU A 204 7.68 1.84 48.84
CA GLU A 204 8.09 0.93 49.91
C GLU A 204 8.00 1.66 51.23
N GLU A 205 7.10 1.17 52.11
CA GLU A 205 6.96 1.64 53.51
C GLU A 205 8.35 1.47 54.19
N PRO A 206 8.92 2.53 54.83
CA PRO A 206 10.19 2.38 55.49
C PRO A 206 10.06 1.42 56.68
N MET A 207 10.89 0.36 56.65
CA MET A 207 11.01 -0.63 57.71
C MET A 207 11.34 0.05 59.06
N PRO A 208 10.59 -0.24 60.12
CA PRO A 208 10.86 0.32 61.44
C PRO A 208 12.25 -0.14 61.91
N LEU A 209 13.06 0.82 62.38
CA LEU A 209 14.35 0.56 62.99
C LEU A 209 14.20 -0.26 64.28
N PRO A 210 15.09 -1.22 64.55
CA PRO A 210 15.06 -1.97 65.82
C PRO A 210 15.38 -1.04 67.00
N GLU A 211 14.51 -1.05 68.03
CA GLU A 211 14.74 -0.36 69.29
C GLU A 211 16.03 -0.91 69.93
N GLY A 212 17.00 -0.03 70.05
CA GLY A 212 18.28 -0.31 70.77
C GLY A 212 18.03 -0.48 72.25
N GLU A 213 18.49 -1.60 72.81
CA GLU A 213 18.73 -1.84 74.23
C GLU A 213 19.61 -0.74 74.77
N GLN A 214 19.18 -0.07 75.81
CA GLN A 214 19.98 0.78 76.63
C GLN A 214 20.43 0.00 77.86
N PRO A 215 21.73 0.23 78.38
CA PRO A 215 22.28 -0.46 79.50
C PRO A 215 21.73 -0.03 80.89
#